data_f4fa0528e1c59c0aeee432702487cd33
#
_entry.id   f4fa0528e1c59c0aeee432702487cd33
#
_cell.length_a   1.000
_cell.length_b   1.000
_cell.length_c   1.000
_cell.angle_alpha   90.00
_cell.angle_beta   90.00
_cell.angle_gamma   90.00
#
_symmetry.space_group_name_H-M   'P 1'
#
loop_
_entity.id
_entity.type
_entity.pdbx_description
1 polymer ?
#
loop_
_entity_poly.entity_id
_entity_poly.type
_entity_poly.pdbx_seq_one_letter_code
_entity_poly.pdbx_strand_id
1 'polypeptide(L)'
;MRKFGFFVWFAALFLVQPALAEAPLPLQQLERRFAGTGAENPGDYGFAAYDYATGEVVSFNGDKRFPMASTMKIAVAAAYLAEVDAGRRSLHETIAGATALTLMDRMMVRSDNHATDLLIATLGGAGAVDRWVRGHGLNHLRIDRNIAELLAARRDLWDVRDSSTPVGMLELLRLVDGDRALTPGSRAILLDMMRRCATGSNRIRGLMPRDAIVENKTGTLNRFVSDVGFLTLPNGRRVAVAFFARGGDNQPAVIATAARAVYDAFRTEPALLTWGAGASTYASTSGNPGQ
;
A
#
# COMPACT_ATOMS: atom_id res chain seq x y z
N MET A 1 -10.89 4.29 77.86
CA MET A 1 -11.29 4.67 76.51
C MET A 1 -10.04 4.64 75.61
N ARG A 2 -9.87 3.56 74.82
CA ARG A 2 -8.73 3.36 73.95
C ARG A 2 -9.13 3.78 72.51
N LYS A 3 -8.47 4.78 71.95
CA LYS A 3 -8.67 5.20 70.55
C LYS A 3 -7.81 4.33 69.65
N PHE A 4 -8.44 3.55 68.77
CA PHE A 4 -7.81 2.84 67.67
C PHE A 4 -7.65 3.79 66.47
N GLY A 5 -6.42 4.08 66.05
CA GLY A 5 -6.12 4.82 64.84
C GLY A 5 -6.03 3.83 63.64
N PHE A 6 -6.88 4.04 62.65
CA PHE A 6 -6.85 3.33 61.39
C PHE A 6 -5.78 3.99 60.47
N PHE A 7 -4.72 3.28 60.19
CA PHE A 7 -3.73 3.69 59.16
C PHE A 7 -4.14 3.09 57.81
N VAL A 8 -4.57 3.97 56.89
CA VAL A 8 -4.88 3.60 55.53
C VAL A 8 -3.57 3.72 54.72
N TRP A 9 -3.09 2.58 54.27
CA TRP A 9 -1.94 2.52 53.30
C TRP A 9 -2.50 2.77 51.91
N PHE A 10 -2.13 3.88 51.29
CA PHE A 10 -2.33 4.12 49.87
C PHE A 10 -1.19 3.44 49.11
N ALA A 11 -1.45 2.30 48.46
CA ALA A 11 -0.54 1.71 47.51
C ALA A 11 -0.67 2.46 46.17
N ALA A 12 0.33 3.28 45.84
CA ALA A 12 0.42 3.90 44.51
C ALA A 12 0.81 2.82 43.48
N LEU A 13 -0.20 2.41 42.66
CA LEU A 13 0.06 1.60 41.49
C LEU A 13 0.80 2.48 40.44
N PHE A 14 2.09 2.30 40.29
CA PHE A 14 2.83 2.81 39.15
C PHE A 14 2.48 1.96 37.94
N LEU A 15 1.62 2.49 37.06
CA LEU A 15 1.42 1.97 35.72
C LEU A 15 2.71 2.21 34.93
N VAL A 16 3.54 1.19 34.83
CA VAL A 16 4.67 1.18 33.89
C VAL A 16 4.05 1.14 32.49
N GLN A 17 4.00 2.28 31.83
CA GLN A 17 3.69 2.31 30.40
C GLN A 17 4.82 1.55 29.67
N PRO A 18 4.50 0.58 28.80
CA PRO A 18 5.52 -0.03 27.96
C PRO A 18 6.15 1.08 27.10
N ALA A 19 7.44 1.29 27.24
CA ALA A 19 8.19 2.14 26.34
C ALA A 19 7.98 1.60 24.94
N LEU A 20 7.46 2.42 24.02
CA LEU A 20 7.40 2.08 22.60
C LEU A 20 8.85 1.82 22.17
N ALA A 21 9.15 0.61 21.74
CA ALA A 21 10.48 0.27 21.25
C ALA A 21 10.81 1.22 20.08
N GLU A 22 11.96 1.88 20.15
CA GLU A 22 12.43 2.71 19.06
C GLU A 22 12.58 1.86 17.79
N ALA A 23 12.12 2.38 16.65
CA ALA A 23 12.23 1.69 15.36
C ALA A 23 13.73 1.34 15.09
N PRO A 24 14.02 0.20 14.46
CA PRO A 24 15.38 -0.19 14.10
C PRO A 24 16.11 0.92 13.31
N LEU A 25 17.43 1.06 13.53
CA LEU A 25 18.26 2.10 12.90
C LEU A 25 18.06 2.26 11.36
N PRO A 26 17.96 1.18 10.56
CA PRO A 26 17.69 1.30 9.12
C PRO A 26 16.37 1.96 8.78
N LEU A 27 15.33 1.69 9.54
CA LEU A 27 14.00 2.30 9.33
C LEU A 27 14.01 3.78 9.69
N GLN A 28 14.66 4.19 10.78
CA GLN A 28 14.87 5.59 11.12
C GLN A 28 15.69 6.33 10.05
N GLN A 29 16.69 5.65 9.47
CA GLN A 29 17.47 6.20 8.35
C GLN A 29 16.61 6.38 7.10
N LEU A 30 15.74 5.43 6.78
CA LEU A 30 14.82 5.52 5.65
C LEU A 30 13.82 6.66 5.85
N GLU A 31 13.27 6.81 7.04
CA GLU A 31 12.38 7.92 7.39
C GLU A 31 13.07 9.28 7.19
N ARG A 32 14.30 9.41 7.69
CA ARG A 32 15.12 10.63 7.47
C ARG A 32 15.39 10.88 5.99
N ARG A 33 15.66 9.84 5.19
CA ARG A 33 15.83 9.97 3.74
C ARG A 33 14.55 10.42 3.04
N PHE A 34 13.40 9.91 3.45
CA PHE A 34 12.11 10.37 2.92
C PHE A 34 11.87 11.84 3.25
N ALA A 35 12.09 12.23 4.50
CA ALA A 35 11.96 13.62 4.94
C ALA A 35 12.94 14.55 4.20
N GLY A 36 14.21 14.16 4.06
CA GLY A 36 15.22 14.88 3.30
C GLY A 36 14.82 15.06 1.83
N THR A 37 14.44 13.95 1.17
CA THR A 37 13.99 13.98 -0.22
C THR A 37 12.80 14.92 -0.42
N GLY A 38 11.84 14.92 0.51
CA GLY A 38 10.69 15.85 0.47
C GLY A 38 11.06 17.29 0.75
N ALA A 39 12.01 17.55 1.64
CA ALA A 39 12.42 18.90 2.01
C ALA A 39 13.34 19.59 0.96
N GLU A 40 14.18 18.80 0.30
CA GLU A 40 15.15 19.29 -0.69
C GLU A 40 14.53 19.62 -2.05
N ASN A 41 13.30 19.14 -2.31
CA ASN A 41 12.63 19.33 -3.60
C ASN A 41 11.39 20.22 -3.46
N PRO A 42 11.22 21.25 -4.32
CA PRO A 42 10.00 22.03 -4.34
C PRO A 42 8.80 21.15 -4.66
N GLY A 43 7.74 21.28 -3.87
CA GLY A 43 6.50 20.51 -4.07
C GLY A 43 5.96 19.94 -2.77
N ASP A 44 5.00 19.05 -2.94
CA ASP A 44 4.31 18.39 -1.84
C ASP A 44 4.35 16.88 -2.05
N TYR A 45 4.98 16.20 -1.14
CA TYR A 45 5.31 14.77 -1.27
C TYR A 45 4.72 13.96 -0.12
N GLY A 46 4.32 12.74 -0.45
CA GLY A 46 3.89 11.74 0.51
C GLY A 46 4.47 10.39 0.11
N PHE A 47 5.19 9.75 1.04
CA PHE A 47 5.87 8.48 0.82
C PHE A 47 5.50 7.50 1.92
N ALA A 48 5.35 6.23 1.58
CA ALA A 48 5.20 5.17 2.56
C ALA A 48 5.77 3.86 2.02
N ALA A 49 6.32 3.05 2.92
CA ALA A 49 6.80 1.70 2.67
C ALA A 49 6.36 0.78 3.81
N TYR A 50 5.90 -0.44 3.47
CA TYR A 50 5.56 -1.50 4.41
C TYR A 50 6.42 -2.72 4.12
N ASP A 51 7.15 -3.18 5.11
CA ASP A 51 7.96 -4.38 5.01
C ASP A 51 7.19 -5.61 5.46
N TYR A 52 7.03 -6.58 4.58
CA TYR A 52 6.34 -7.84 4.90
C TYR A 52 7.09 -8.74 5.87
N ALA A 53 8.42 -8.58 5.98
CA ALA A 53 9.21 -9.42 6.89
C ALA A 53 9.06 -9.02 8.35
N THR A 54 8.95 -7.71 8.63
CA THR A 54 8.85 -7.18 10.01
C THR A 54 7.45 -6.68 10.37
N GLY A 55 6.62 -6.38 9.37
CA GLY A 55 5.32 -5.74 9.56
C GLY A 55 5.40 -4.23 9.80
N GLU A 56 6.58 -3.64 9.68
CA GLU A 56 6.80 -2.22 9.98
C GLU A 56 6.43 -1.31 8.81
N VAL A 57 5.97 -0.10 9.16
CA VAL A 57 5.66 0.98 8.22
C VAL A 57 6.62 2.13 8.45
N VAL A 58 7.21 2.64 7.37
CA VAL A 58 7.97 3.90 7.35
C VAL A 58 7.24 4.87 6.43
N SER A 59 7.06 6.11 6.86
CA SER A 59 6.36 7.10 6.05
C SER A 59 6.85 8.53 6.25
N PHE A 60 6.61 9.35 5.23
CA PHE A 60 6.70 10.81 5.26
C PHE A 60 5.40 11.38 4.72
N ASN A 61 4.72 12.25 5.47
CA ASN A 61 3.36 12.70 5.18
C ASN A 61 2.40 11.52 4.92
N GLY A 62 2.55 10.41 5.67
CA GLY A 62 1.88 9.14 5.46
C GLY A 62 0.35 9.23 5.50
N ASP A 63 -0.21 10.14 6.31
CA ASP A 63 -1.65 10.38 6.47
C ASP A 63 -2.17 11.57 5.66
N LYS A 64 -1.29 12.27 4.94
CA LYS A 64 -1.68 13.37 4.09
C LYS A 64 -2.42 12.87 2.85
N ARG A 65 -3.53 13.53 2.52
CA ARG A 65 -4.32 13.17 1.35
C ARG A 65 -3.74 13.69 0.06
N PHE A 66 -3.71 12.80 -0.94
CA PHE A 66 -3.31 13.09 -2.31
C PHE A 66 -4.34 12.52 -3.28
N PRO A 67 -4.51 13.09 -4.48
CA PRO A 67 -5.27 12.46 -5.55
C PRO A 67 -4.68 11.07 -5.85
N MET A 68 -5.52 10.06 -6.05
CA MET A 68 -5.02 8.75 -6.48
C MET A 68 -4.65 8.75 -7.97
N ALA A 69 -5.35 9.54 -8.79
CA ALA A 69 -5.27 9.42 -10.23
C ALA A 69 -5.47 7.96 -10.66
N SER A 70 -4.69 7.45 -11.61
CA SER A 70 -4.83 6.07 -12.09
C SER A 70 -4.34 4.99 -11.11
N THR A 71 -3.81 5.32 -9.93
CA THR A 71 -3.50 4.28 -8.93
C THR A 71 -4.77 3.68 -8.32
N MET A 72 -5.92 4.38 -8.38
CA MET A 72 -7.23 3.83 -8.01
C MET A 72 -7.61 2.56 -8.81
N LYS A 73 -7.02 2.35 -9.99
CA LYS A 73 -7.29 1.20 -10.87
C LYS A 73 -6.91 -0.14 -10.21
N ILE A 74 -6.05 -0.13 -9.21
CA ILE A 74 -5.78 -1.31 -8.37
C ILE A 74 -7.06 -1.73 -7.64
N ALA A 75 -7.78 -0.78 -7.03
CA ALA A 75 -9.04 -1.06 -6.35
C ALA A 75 -10.15 -1.51 -7.33
N VAL A 76 -10.21 -0.91 -8.52
CA VAL A 76 -11.16 -1.32 -9.58
C VAL A 76 -10.89 -2.76 -10.01
N ALA A 77 -9.63 -3.11 -10.28
CA ALA A 77 -9.25 -4.47 -10.65
C ALA A 77 -9.55 -5.48 -9.54
N ALA A 78 -9.22 -5.13 -8.30
CA ALA A 78 -9.48 -5.99 -7.14
C ALA A 78 -10.99 -6.21 -6.91
N ALA A 79 -11.79 -5.16 -6.99
CA ALA A 79 -13.24 -5.28 -6.86
C ALA A 79 -13.84 -6.17 -7.95
N TYR A 80 -13.36 -6.04 -9.20
CA TYR A 80 -13.82 -6.89 -10.30
C TYR A 80 -13.42 -8.37 -10.10
N LEU A 81 -12.17 -8.61 -9.71
CA LEU A 81 -11.66 -9.96 -9.44
C LEU A 81 -12.39 -10.61 -8.25
N ALA A 82 -12.75 -9.84 -7.23
CA ALA A 82 -13.56 -10.35 -6.12
C ALA A 82 -14.97 -10.79 -6.58
N GLU A 83 -15.58 -10.10 -7.55
CA GLU A 83 -16.83 -10.53 -8.17
C GLU A 83 -16.65 -11.82 -9.02
N VAL A 84 -15.49 -11.96 -9.66
CA VAL A 84 -15.12 -13.21 -10.38
C VAL A 84 -14.95 -14.37 -9.40
N ASP A 85 -14.21 -14.16 -8.31
CA ASP A 85 -13.99 -15.17 -7.27
C ASP A 85 -15.31 -15.61 -6.60
N ALA A 86 -16.27 -14.70 -6.50
CA ALA A 86 -17.61 -14.99 -5.99
C ALA A 86 -18.55 -15.62 -7.03
N GLY A 87 -18.09 -15.86 -8.26
CA GLY A 87 -18.91 -16.44 -9.35
C GLY A 87 -19.99 -15.49 -9.91
N ARG A 88 -19.97 -14.21 -9.55
CA ARG A 88 -20.94 -13.23 -10.05
C ARG A 88 -20.51 -12.58 -11.36
N ARG A 89 -19.24 -12.65 -11.71
CA ARG A 89 -18.65 -12.16 -12.95
C ARG A 89 -17.71 -13.20 -13.56
N SER A 90 -17.30 -12.95 -14.81
CA SER A 90 -16.31 -13.79 -15.50
C SER A 90 -15.26 -12.94 -16.19
N LEU A 91 -14.01 -13.37 -16.15
CA LEU A 91 -12.92 -12.75 -16.93
C LEU A 91 -13.16 -12.87 -18.44
N HIS A 92 -13.96 -13.83 -18.88
CA HIS A 92 -14.29 -14.09 -20.28
C HIS A 92 -15.61 -13.44 -20.73
N GLU A 93 -16.35 -12.78 -19.83
CA GLU A 93 -17.55 -12.05 -20.25
C GLU A 93 -17.20 -10.92 -21.22
N THR A 94 -18.05 -10.69 -22.21
CA THR A 94 -17.84 -9.64 -23.22
C THR A 94 -18.47 -8.33 -22.76
N ILE A 95 -17.66 -7.28 -22.69
CA ILE A 95 -18.04 -5.92 -22.31
C ILE A 95 -17.64 -5.01 -23.47
N ALA A 96 -18.61 -4.39 -24.14
CA ALA A 96 -18.35 -3.48 -25.26
C ALA A 96 -17.39 -4.05 -26.34
N GLY A 97 -17.52 -5.34 -26.68
CA GLY A 97 -16.73 -5.99 -27.73
C GLY A 97 -15.37 -6.52 -27.31
N ALA A 98 -14.98 -6.43 -26.03
CA ALA A 98 -13.76 -7.02 -25.51
C ALA A 98 -14.03 -7.87 -24.26
N THR A 99 -13.18 -8.85 -23.95
CA THR A 99 -13.32 -9.60 -22.69
C THR A 99 -12.95 -8.72 -21.50
N ALA A 100 -13.54 -8.99 -20.33
CA ALA A 100 -13.19 -8.32 -19.09
C ALA A 100 -11.69 -8.44 -18.79
N LEU A 101 -11.07 -9.59 -19.05
CA LEU A 101 -9.63 -9.80 -18.92
C LEU A 101 -8.83 -8.85 -19.81
N THR A 102 -9.22 -8.68 -21.07
CA THR A 102 -8.59 -7.74 -22.02
C THR A 102 -8.73 -6.30 -21.54
N LEU A 103 -9.91 -5.91 -21.07
CA LEU A 103 -10.12 -4.55 -20.54
C LEU A 103 -9.28 -4.31 -19.28
N MET A 104 -9.19 -5.29 -18.38
CA MET A 104 -8.37 -5.21 -17.17
C MET A 104 -6.88 -5.11 -17.50
N ASP A 105 -6.40 -5.88 -18.47
CA ASP A 105 -5.02 -5.79 -18.96
C ASP A 105 -4.71 -4.39 -19.50
N ARG A 106 -5.57 -3.85 -20.38
CA ARG A 106 -5.42 -2.49 -20.93
C ARG A 106 -5.43 -1.44 -19.83
N MET A 107 -6.34 -1.58 -18.85
CA MET A 107 -6.44 -0.69 -17.69
C MET A 107 -5.17 -0.71 -16.84
N MET A 108 -4.69 -1.88 -16.49
CA MET A 108 -3.56 -2.01 -15.57
C MET A 108 -2.21 -1.75 -16.23
N VAL A 109 -1.98 -2.32 -17.43
CA VAL A 109 -0.69 -2.25 -18.13
C VAL A 109 -0.50 -0.90 -18.81
N ARG A 110 -1.48 -0.42 -19.54
CA ARG A 110 -1.41 0.82 -20.34
C ARG A 110 -2.13 2.00 -19.72
N SER A 111 -2.76 1.78 -18.56
CA SER A 111 -3.57 2.81 -17.88
C SER A 111 -4.73 3.34 -18.73
N ASP A 112 -5.33 2.51 -19.58
CA ASP A 112 -6.45 2.86 -20.46
C ASP A 112 -7.66 3.34 -19.64
N ASN A 113 -8.09 4.58 -19.89
CA ASN A 113 -9.17 5.21 -19.15
C ASN A 113 -10.55 4.69 -19.59
N HIS A 114 -10.73 4.44 -20.89
CA HIS A 114 -12.00 3.91 -21.42
C HIS A 114 -12.25 2.49 -20.91
N ALA A 115 -11.23 1.63 -20.94
CA ALA A 115 -11.32 0.29 -20.36
C ALA A 115 -11.64 0.35 -18.85
N THR A 116 -11.10 1.32 -18.13
CA THR A 116 -11.39 1.54 -16.70
C THR A 116 -12.86 1.87 -16.50
N ASP A 117 -13.41 2.82 -17.27
CA ASP A 117 -14.79 3.28 -17.14
C ASP A 117 -15.79 2.19 -17.50
N LEU A 118 -15.49 1.34 -18.49
CA LEU A 118 -16.29 0.16 -18.81
C LEU A 118 -16.33 -0.83 -17.63
N LEU A 119 -15.19 -1.12 -17.00
CA LEU A 119 -15.14 -2.01 -15.83
C LEU A 119 -15.89 -1.41 -14.63
N ILE A 120 -15.70 -0.11 -14.36
CA ILE A 120 -16.43 0.61 -13.30
C ILE A 120 -17.95 0.56 -13.56
N ALA A 121 -18.38 0.83 -14.77
CA ALA A 121 -19.81 0.76 -15.15
C ALA A 121 -20.38 -0.65 -14.95
N THR A 122 -19.63 -1.69 -15.34
CA THR A 122 -20.00 -3.09 -15.17
C THR A 122 -20.12 -3.50 -13.70
N LEU A 123 -19.32 -2.91 -12.81
CA LEU A 123 -19.42 -3.08 -11.36
C LEU A 123 -20.61 -2.35 -10.71
N GLY A 124 -21.31 -1.49 -11.47
CA GLY A 124 -22.41 -0.66 -10.95
C GLY A 124 -22.01 0.76 -10.58
N GLY A 125 -20.93 1.27 -11.18
CA GLY A 125 -20.42 2.64 -11.03
C GLY A 125 -19.35 2.81 -9.96
N ALA A 126 -18.79 4.01 -9.86
CA ALA A 126 -17.73 4.34 -8.89
C ALA A 126 -18.13 4.07 -7.44
N GLY A 127 -19.40 4.34 -7.09
CA GLY A 127 -19.94 4.05 -5.76
C GLY A 127 -19.95 2.56 -5.40
N ALA A 128 -19.97 1.64 -6.37
CA ALA A 128 -19.86 0.21 -6.09
C ALA A 128 -18.41 -0.15 -5.72
N VAL A 129 -17.43 0.43 -6.41
CA VAL A 129 -16.01 0.26 -6.07
C VAL A 129 -15.71 0.88 -4.68
N ASP A 130 -16.25 2.07 -4.38
CA ASP A 130 -16.10 2.70 -3.05
C ASP A 130 -16.71 1.84 -1.94
N ARG A 131 -17.89 1.25 -2.15
CA ARG A 131 -18.48 0.31 -1.18
C ARG A 131 -17.61 -0.93 -0.96
N TRP A 132 -17.02 -1.48 -2.02
CA TRP A 132 -16.08 -2.60 -1.90
C TRP A 132 -14.85 -2.21 -1.06
N VAL A 133 -14.25 -1.06 -1.34
CA VAL A 133 -13.11 -0.49 -0.58
C VAL A 133 -13.47 -0.34 0.90
N ARG A 134 -14.58 0.31 1.21
CA ARG A 134 -15.04 0.51 2.61
C ARG A 134 -15.41 -0.79 3.30
N GLY A 135 -16.04 -1.73 2.58
CA GLY A 135 -16.39 -3.05 3.12
C GLY A 135 -15.18 -3.87 3.56
N HIS A 136 -13.98 -3.53 3.05
CA HIS A 136 -12.72 -4.11 3.48
C HIS A 136 -11.95 -3.25 4.52
N GLY A 137 -12.59 -2.20 5.05
CA GLY A 137 -11.99 -1.34 6.07
C GLY A 137 -10.99 -0.30 5.55
N LEU A 138 -10.88 -0.11 4.23
CA LEU A 138 -9.96 0.85 3.61
C LEU A 138 -10.50 2.29 3.68
N ASN A 139 -10.60 2.85 4.88
CA ASN A 139 -11.25 4.14 5.13
C ASN A 139 -10.45 5.35 4.61
N HIS A 140 -9.18 5.18 4.30
CA HIS A 140 -8.32 6.22 3.74
C HIS A 140 -8.48 6.37 2.22
N LEU A 141 -9.09 5.40 1.53
CA LEU A 141 -9.41 5.49 0.11
C LEU A 141 -10.82 6.05 -0.09
N ARG A 142 -10.97 6.86 -1.13
CA ARG A 142 -12.25 7.43 -1.52
C ARG A 142 -12.36 7.45 -3.05
N ILE A 143 -13.39 6.80 -3.59
CA ILE A 143 -13.65 6.67 -5.02
C ILE A 143 -15.04 7.21 -5.31
N ASP A 144 -15.10 8.45 -5.82
CA ASP A 144 -16.37 9.17 -6.01
C ASP A 144 -16.82 9.19 -7.48
N ARG A 145 -15.87 9.06 -8.43
CA ARG A 145 -16.10 9.28 -9.85
C ARG A 145 -15.44 8.20 -10.71
N ASN A 146 -15.98 7.98 -11.91
CA ASN A 146 -15.25 7.30 -12.96
C ASN A 146 -14.16 8.21 -13.55
N ILE A 147 -13.34 7.71 -14.48
CA ILE A 147 -12.21 8.47 -14.99
C ILE A 147 -12.67 9.66 -15.86
N ALA A 148 -13.69 9.47 -16.68
CA ALA A 148 -14.23 10.55 -17.51
C ALA A 148 -14.76 11.72 -16.66
N GLU A 149 -15.52 11.44 -15.62
CA GLU A 149 -16.03 12.43 -14.66
C GLU A 149 -14.88 13.11 -13.90
N LEU A 150 -13.87 12.34 -13.48
CA LEU A 150 -12.69 12.87 -12.79
C LEU A 150 -11.93 13.86 -13.69
N LEU A 151 -11.73 13.53 -14.96
CA LEU A 151 -11.00 14.40 -15.90
C LEU A 151 -11.83 15.63 -16.29
N ALA A 152 -13.15 15.50 -16.41
CA ALA A 152 -14.05 16.60 -16.74
C ALA A 152 -14.20 17.64 -15.61
N ALA A 153 -14.01 17.23 -14.37
CA ALA A 153 -14.30 18.04 -13.19
C ALA A 153 -13.37 19.25 -12.98
N ARG A 154 -12.30 19.43 -13.80
CA ARG A 154 -11.30 20.54 -13.66
C ARG A 154 -10.95 20.83 -12.20
N ARG A 155 -10.82 19.79 -11.41
CA ARG A 155 -10.71 19.87 -9.97
C ARG A 155 -9.41 20.50 -9.50
N ASP A 156 -9.46 21.11 -8.35
CA ASP A 156 -8.28 21.44 -7.56
C ASP A 156 -7.60 20.12 -7.13
N LEU A 157 -6.27 20.12 -7.15
CA LEU A 157 -5.44 19.00 -6.65
C LEU A 157 -5.59 18.77 -5.14
N TRP A 158 -6.29 19.64 -4.43
CA TRP A 158 -6.62 19.55 -3.01
C TRP A 158 -8.01 18.96 -2.74
N ASP A 159 -8.78 18.68 -3.79
CA ASP A 159 -10.08 18.04 -3.68
C ASP A 159 -9.93 16.64 -3.07
N VAL A 160 -10.66 16.39 -1.98
CA VAL A 160 -10.61 15.10 -1.24
C VAL A 160 -11.28 13.95 -1.98
N ARG A 161 -12.08 14.22 -3.02
CA ARG A 161 -12.69 13.18 -3.86
C ARG A 161 -11.62 12.44 -4.64
N ASP A 162 -11.79 11.15 -4.86
CA ASP A 162 -10.85 10.25 -5.55
C ASP A 162 -9.42 10.37 -5.01
N SER A 163 -9.30 10.40 -3.70
CA SER A 163 -8.05 10.59 -2.98
C SER A 163 -7.76 9.45 -2.00
N SER A 164 -6.49 9.30 -1.68
CA SER A 164 -5.99 8.43 -0.63
C SER A 164 -4.83 9.08 0.11
N THR A 165 -4.33 8.39 1.12
CA THR A 165 -3.07 8.70 1.78
C THR A 165 -2.00 7.67 1.37
N PRO A 166 -0.70 7.96 1.50
CA PRO A 166 0.36 6.97 1.30
C PRO A 166 0.12 5.68 2.11
N VAL A 167 -0.19 5.80 3.40
CA VAL A 167 -0.49 4.66 4.27
C VAL A 167 -1.75 3.92 3.82
N GLY A 168 -2.80 4.64 3.43
CA GLY A 168 -4.02 4.02 2.91
C GLY A 168 -3.79 3.20 1.64
N MET A 169 -2.87 3.63 0.75
CA MET A 169 -2.51 2.81 -0.41
C MET A 169 -1.70 1.56 0.00
N LEU A 170 -0.89 1.61 1.06
CA LEU A 170 -0.27 0.39 1.59
C LEU A 170 -1.33 -0.58 2.12
N GLU A 171 -2.40 -0.09 2.76
CA GLU A 171 -3.51 -0.93 3.21
C GLU A 171 -4.18 -1.65 2.03
N LEU A 172 -4.44 -0.95 0.91
CA LEU A 172 -4.96 -1.55 -0.32
C LEU A 172 -4.00 -2.61 -0.87
N LEU A 173 -2.71 -2.31 -0.95
CA LEU A 173 -1.70 -3.26 -1.44
C LEU A 173 -1.64 -4.52 -0.56
N ARG A 174 -1.64 -4.37 0.76
CA ARG A 174 -1.66 -5.49 1.71
C ARG A 174 -2.93 -6.32 1.59
N LEU A 175 -4.07 -5.68 1.31
CA LEU A 175 -5.33 -6.38 1.09
C LEU A 175 -5.28 -7.26 -0.16
N VAL A 176 -4.79 -6.71 -1.29
CA VAL A 176 -4.76 -7.45 -2.57
C VAL A 176 -3.65 -8.50 -2.65
N ASP A 177 -2.57 -8.35 -1.89
CA ASP A 177 -1.48 -9.33 -1.79
C ASP A 177 -1.77 -10.43 -0.75
N GLY A 178 -2.73 -10.20 0.14
CA GLY A 178 -3.17 -11.16 1.16
C GLY A 178 -4.31 -12.09 0.69
N ASP A 179 -4.77 -12.94 1.62
CA ASP A 179 -5.76 -13.99 1.33
C ASP A 179 -7.22 -13.56 1.57
N ARG A 180 -7.44 -12.32 2.05
CA ARG A 180 -8.76 -11.88 2.52
C ARG A 180 -9.68 -11.35 1.44
N ALA A 181 -9.13 -10.86 0.32
CA ALA A 181 -9.91 -10.19 -0.71
C ALA A 181 -9.97 -10.94 -2.03
N LEU A 182 -8.93 -11.69 -2.36
CA LEU A 182 -8.77 -12.36 -3.65
C LEU A 182 -8.29 -13.80 -3.46
N THR A 183 -8.76 -14.69 -4.31
CA THR A 183 -8.19 -16.04 -4.43
C THR A 183 -6.73 -15.95 -4.92
N PRO A 184 -5.89 -16.98 -4.70
CA PRO A 184 -4.53 -17.01 -5.22
C PRO A 184 -4.45 -16.80 -6.74
N GLY A 185 -5.43 -17.33 -7.51
CA GLY A 185 -5.50 -17.15 -8.96
C GLY A 185 -5.77 -15.70 -9.37
N SER A 186 -6.76 -15.05 -8.78
CA SER A 186 -7.09 -13.65 -9.03
C SER A 186 -5.97 -12.71 -8.61
N ARG A 187 -5.35 -12.98 -7.46
CA ARG A 187 -4.16 -12.23 -7.01
C ARG A 187 -3.01 -12.34 -8.02
N ALA A 188 -2.71 -13.54 -8.50
CA ALA A 188 -1.65 -13.76 -9.50
C ALA A 188 -1.90 -12.97 -10.80
N ILE A 189 -3.14 -12.93 -11.27
CA ILE A 189 -3.55 -12.15 -12.46
C ILE A 189 -3.30 -10.65 -12.22
N LEU A 190 -3.71 -10.11 -11.07
CA LEU A 190 -3.51 -8.69 -10.75
C LEU A 190 -2.01 -8.34 -10.69
N LEU A 191 -1.23 -9.14 -9.97
CA LEU A 191 0.21 -8.91 -9.80
C LEU A 191 0.98 -9.04 -11.11
N ASP A 192 0.60 -10.00 -11.99
CA ASP A 192 1.19 -10.10 -13.33
C ASP A 192 0.94 -8.84 -14.16
N MET A 193 -0.29 -8.30 -14.16
CA MET A 193 -0.60 -7.05 -14.84
C MET A 193 0.19 -5.87 -14.27
N MET A 194 0.36 -5.79 -12.95
CA MET A 194 1.19 -4.76 -12.30
C MET A 194 2.67 -4.91 -12.68
N ARG A 195 3.18 -6.14 -12.80
CA ARG A 195 4.55 -6.41 -13.25
C ARG A 195 4.78 -5.90 -14.66
N ARG A 196 3.79 -6.03 -15.54
CA ARG A 196 3.82 -5.57 -16.95
C ARG A 196 3.47 -4.10 -17.14
N CYS A 197 3.30 -3.31 -16.05
CA CYS A 197 3.00 -1.88 -16.15
C CYS A 197 3.98 -1.17 -17.10
N ALA A 198 3.44 -0.58 -18.17
CA ALA A 198 4.20 0.05 -19.23
C ALA A 198 4.31 1.58 -19.12
N THR A 199 3.78 2.15 -18.04
CA THR A 199 3.76 3.60 -17.81
C THR A 199 4.73 4.02 -16.70
N GLY A 200 5.27 5.25 -16.77
CA GLY A 200 6.10 5.85 -15.72
C GLY A 200 7.42 5.11 -15.43
N SER A 201 8.14 4.68 -16.48
CA SER A 201 9.43 4.00 -16.37
C SER A 201 10.49 4.79 -15.59
N ASN A 202 10.29 6.10 -15.44
CA ASN A 202 11.17 7.04 -14.73
C ASN A 202 10.73 7.34 -13.28
N ARG A 203 9.79 6.54 -12.72
CA ARG A 203 9.33 6.63 -11.31
C ARG A 203 9.95 5.49 -10.49
N ILE A 204 9.16 4.63 -9.83
CA ILE A 204 9.70 3.50 -9.05
C ILE A 204 10.77 2.75 -9.84
N ARG A 205 10.52 2.44 -11.11
CA ARG A 205 11.46 1.70 -11.97
C ARG A 205 12.72 2.49 -12.37
N GLY A 206 12.68 3.84 -12.27
CA GLY A 206 13.71 4.71 -12.84
C GLY A 206 15.12 4.50 -12.29
N LEU A 207 15.25 4.17 -11.01
CA LEU A 207 16.52 3.91 -10.35
C LEU A 207 16.62 2.49 -9.77
N MET A 208 15.68 1.58 -10.12
CA MET A 208 15.74 0.21 -9.68
C MET A 208 16.79 -0.59 -10.45
N PRO A 209 17.60 -1.38 -9.76
CA PRO A 209 18.47 -2.36 -10.40
C PRO A 209 17.66 -3.42 -11.15
N ARG A 210 18.30 -4.08 -12.13
CA ARG A 210 17.63 -5.09 -12.98
C ARG A 210 17.20 -6.35 -12.23
N ASP A 211 17.78 -6.62 -11.08
CA ASP A 211 17.52 -7.76 -10.23
C ASP A 211 16.35 -7.53 -9.25
N ALA A 212 15.81 -6.30 -9.17
CA ALA A 212 14.61 -6.00 -8.44
C ALA A 212 13.36 -6.31 -9.28
N ILE A 213 12.41 -7.02 -8.68
CA ILE A 213 11.08 -7.22 -9.29
C ILE A 213 10.19 -6.06 -8.84
N VAL A 214 9.61 -5.36 -9.81
CA VAL A 214 8.69 -4.24 -9.58
C VAL A 214 7.32 -4.59 -10.13
N GLU A 215 6.31 -4.53 -9.27
CA GLU A 215 4.89 -4.69 -9.61
C GLU A 215 4.20 -3.38 -9.21
N ASN A 216 3.85 -2.53 -10.19
CA ASN A 216 3.38 -1.18 -9.87
C ASN A 216 2.21 -0.72 -10.73
N LYS A 217 1.54 0.33 -10.27
CA LYS A 217 0.56 1.11 -11.04
C LYS A 217 0.83 2.59 -10.85
N THR A 218 0.97 3.30 -11.95
CA THR A 218 1.20 4.73 -11.96
C THR A 218 -0.09 5.54 -12.02
N GLY A 219 -0.04 6.78 -11.50
CA GLY A 219 -1.08 7.78 -11.65
C GLY A 219 -0.51 9.11 -12.13
N THR A 220 -1.25 9.84 -12.99
CA THR A 220 -0.83 11.15 -13.51
C THR A 220 -2.05 12.05 -13.67
N LEU A 221 -1.93 13.27 -13.14
CA LEU A 221 -2.80 14.40 -13.43
C LEU A 221 -1.90 15.62 -13.72
N ASN A 222 -2.50 16.75 -14.08
CA ASN A 222 -1.71 17.98 -14.25
C ASN A 222 -0.99 18.32 -12.93
N ARG A 223 0.33 18.49 -12.96
CA ARG A 223 1.19 18.80 -11.81
C ARG A 223 1.11 17.78 -10.66
N PHE A 224 0.75 16.55 -10.96
CA PHE A 224 0.69 15.46 -10.00
C PHE A 224 1.08 14.13 -10.63
N VAL A 225 1.93 13.41 -9.94
CA VAL A 225 2.27 12.01 -10.26
C VAL A 225 2.24 11.14 -9.02
N SER A 226 1.87 9.88 -9.21
CA SER A 226 1.96 8.85 -8.17
C SER A 226 2.47 7.55 -8.77
N ASP A 227 3.02 6.71 -7.92
CA ASP A 227 3.40 5.35 -8.27
C ASP A 227 3.29 4.46 -7.03
N VAL A 228 2.57 3.35 -7.15
CA VAL A 228 2.17 2.49 -6.02
C VAL A 228 2.34 1.03 -6.42
N GLY A 229 2.90 0.21 -5.54
CA GLY A 229 3.10 -1.20 -5.86
C GLY A 229 4.04 -1.93 -4.90
N PHE A 230 4.71 -2.94 -5.42
CA PHE A 230 5.60 -3.80 -4.65
C PHE A 230 7.01 -3.81 -5.23
N LEU A 231 7.97 -3.93 -4.35
CA LEU A 231 9.36 -4.26 -4.65
C LEU A 231 9.64 -5.64 -4.06
N THR A 232 10.16 -6.57 -4.88
CA THR A 232 10.76 -7.79 -4.38
C THR A 232 12.26 -7.72 -4.66
N LEU A 233 13.05 -7.78 -3.59
CA LEU A 233 14.49 -7.61 -3.60
C LEU A 233 15.17 -8.96 -3.90
N PRO A 234 16.44 -8.98 -4.33
CA PRO A 234 17.15 -10.23 -4.62
C PRO A 234 17.27 -11.19 -3.45
N ASN A 235 17.25 -10.68 -2.21
CA ASN A 235 17.21 -11.50 -1.00
C ASN A 235 15.83 -12.09 -0.68
N GLY A 236 14.85 -11.93 -1.58
CA GLY A 236 13.46 -12.39 -1.42
C GLY A 236 12.58 -11.48 -0.56
N ARG A 237 13.11 -10.41 0.01
CA ARG A 237 12.32 -9.47 0.82
C ARG A 237 11.32 -8.73 -0.04
N ARG A 238 10.07 -8.69 0.39
CA ARG A 238 8.96 -8.00 -0.28
C ARG A 238 8.55 -6.76 0.50
N VAL A 239 8.42 -5.64 -0.19
CA VAL A 239 8.05 -4.34 0.38
C VAL A 239 6.92 -3.73 -0.45
N ALA A 240 5.82 -3.35 0.19
CA ALA A 240 4.81 -2.51 -0.46
C ALA A 240 5.23 -1.05 -0.37
N VAL A 241 5.01 -0.28 -1.44
CA VAL A 241 5.42 1.13 -1.53
C VAL A 241 4.32 1.99 -2.14
N ALA A 242 4.19 3.22 -1.64
CA ALA A 242 3.27 4.23 -2.17
C ALA A 242 3.94 5.59 -2.19
N PHE A 243 4.04 6.19 -3.38
CA PHE A 243 4.69 7.48 -3.60
C PHE A 243 3.74 8.44 -4.33
N PHE A 244 3.61 9.63 -3.77
CA PHE A 244 2.80 10.73 -4.29
C PHE A 244 3.63 12.00 -4.36
N ALA A 245 3.50 12.73 -5.48
CA ALA A 245 4.19 13.99 -5.70
C ALA A 245 3.25 14.99 -6.38
N ARG A 246 3.08 16.17 -5.77
CA ARG A 246 2.20 17.25 -6.23
C ARG A 246 2.95 18.57 -6.29
N GLY A 247 2.81 19.29 -7.40
CA GLY A 247 3.55 20.54 -7.61
C GLY A 247 5.05 20.32 -7.74
N GLY A 248 5.82 21.40 -7.81
CA GLY A 248 7.27 21.34 -8.02
C GLY A 248 7.68 20.83 -9.41
N ASP A 249 8.99 20.70 -9.57
CA ASP A 249 9.61 20.21 -10.79
C ASP A 249 10.15 18.78 -10.58
N ASN A 250 10.31 18.03 -11.67
CA ASN A 250 10.96 16.72 -11.65
C ASN A 250 10.37 15.67 -10.69
N GLN A 251 9.06 15.71 -10.41
CA GLN A 251 8.35 14.77 -9.56
C GLN A 251 8.68 13.28 -9.81
N PRO A 252 8.82 12.80 -11.07
CA PRO A 252 9.19 11.41 -11.33
C PRO A 252 10.54 11.01 -10.74
N ALA A 253 11.55 11.87 -10.82
CA ALA A 253 12.87 11.60 -10.27
C ALA A 253 12.86 11.58 -8.74
N VAL A 254 12.05 12.44 -8.10
CA VAL A 254 11.86 12.43 -6.63
C VAL A 254 11.26 11.08 -6.19
N ILE A 255 10.27 10.57 -6.91
CA ILE A 255 9.71 9.23 -6.66
C ILE A 255 10.77 8.15 -6.86
N ALA A 256 11.56 8.23 -7.94
CA ALA A 256 12.64 7.27 -8.21
C ALA A 256 13.69 7.25 -7.08
N THR A 257 14.08 8.43 -6.58
CA THR A 257 15.02 8.57 -5.46
C THR A 257 14.44 7.96 -4.17
N ALA A 258 13.19 8.24 -3.85
CA ALA A 258 12.53 7.65 -2.67
C ALA A 258 12.40 6.12 -2.79
N ALA A 259 12.03 5.60 -3.96
CA ALA A 259 11.96 4.17 -4.21
C ALA A 259 13.33 3.49 -4.13
N ARG A 260 14.39 4.16 -4.64
CA ARG A 260 15.76 3.67 -4.51
C ARG A 260 16.21 3.64 -3.05
N ALA A 261 15.83 4.61 -2.24
CA ALA A 261 16.14 4.63 -0.81
C ALA A 261 15.52 3.42 -0.08
N VAL A 262 14.29 3.02 -0.46
CA VAL A 262 13.66 1.78 0.04
C VAL A 262 14.48 0.56 -0.35
N TYR A 263 14.83 0.42 -1.62
CA TYR A 263 15.64 -0.71 -2.10
C TYR A 263 16.95 -0.81 -1.33
N ASP A 264 17.70 0.29 -1.20
CA ASP A 264 19.00 0.31 -0.52
C ASP A 264 18.87 0.00 0.97
N ALA A 265 17.80 0.47 1.65
CA ALA A 265 17.59 0.22 3.07
C ALA A 265 17.34 -1.28 3.36
N PHE A 266 16.57 -1.96 2.53
CA PHE A 266 16.17 -3.35 2.77
C PHE A 266 17.04 -4.39 2.08
N ARG A 267 17.92 -3.99 1.16
CA ARG A 267 18.84 -4.88 0.44
C ARG A 267 19.93 -5.47 1.33
N THR A 268 20.43 -4.68 2.26
CA THR A 268 21.68 -4.95 2.99
C THR A 268 21.52 -5.76 4.27
N GLU A 269 20.29 -6.19 4.62
CA GLU A 269 20.03 -6.77 5.93
C GLU A 269 19.64 -8.26 5.93
N PRO A 270 20.62 -9.16 6.16
CA PRO A 270 20.32 -10.46 6.78
C PRO A 270 20.10 -10.36 8.29
N ALA A 271 20.57 -9.31 8.95
CA ALA A 271 20.63 -9.23 10.41
C ALA A 271 19.31 -8.90 11.13
N LEU A 272 18.31 -8.32 10.44
CA LEU A 272 17.00 -8.04 11.05
C LEU A 272 16.10 -9.27 11.18
N LEU A 273 16.41 -10.39 10.52
CA LEU A 273 15.63 -11.62 10.61
C LEU A 273 15.82 -12.37 11.95
N THR A 274 16.76 -11.97 12.79
CA THR A 274 17.06 -12.66 14.05
C THR A 274 16.47 -12.01 15.30
N TRP A 275 15.84 -10.86 15.21
CA TRP A 275 15.37 -10.13 16.39
C TRP A 275 13.90 -10.41 16.76
N GLY A 276 13.14 -11.13 15.93
CA GLY A 276 11.74 -11.52 16.18
C GLY A 276 11.52 -12.97 16.59
N ALA A 277 12.55 -13.83 16.53
CA ALA A 277 12.47 -15.21 16.97
C ALA A 277 12.89 -15.32 18.44
N GLY A 278 12.15 -14.71 19.35
CA GLY A 278 12.16 -15.08 20.76
C GLY A 278 11.75 -16.55 20.85
N ALA A 279 12.75 -17.42 21.03
CA ALA A 279 12.56 -18.84 21.26
C ALA A 279 11.63 -19.05 22.46
N SER A 280 10.36 -19.33 22.20
CA SER A 280 9.49 -19.97 23.16
C SER A 280 9.93 -21.42 23.24
N THR A 281 10.93 -21.71 24.03
CA THR A 281 11.23 -23.07 24.51
C THR A 281 10.16 -23.45 25.53
N TYR A 282 9.03 -23.94 25.07
CA TYR A 282 8.20 -24.78 25.91
C TYR A 282 8.89 -26.15 26.04
N ALA A 283 9.65 -26.32 27.09
CA ALA A 283 10.09 -27.62 27.54
C ALA A 283 8.85 -28.38 28.03
N SER A 284 8.35 -29.31 27.24
CA SER A 284 7.40 -30.31 27.70
C SER A 284 8.13 -31.29 28.58
N THR A 285 8.04 -31.14 29.89
CA THR A 285 8.37 -32.19 30.85
C THR A 285 7.22 -33.19 30.86
N SER A 286 7.28 -34.21 30.00
CA SER A 286 6.50 -35.41 30.17
C SER A 286 7.17 -36.29 31.24
N GLY A 287 6.75 -36.11 32.49
CA GLY A 287 7.02 -37.07 33.56
C GLY A 287 6.17 -38.32 33.33
N ASN A 288 6.81 -39.44 33.12
CA ASN A 288 6.23 -40.74 33.14
C ASN A 288 6.15 -41.24 34.58
N PRO A 289 5.00 -41.62 35.17
CA PRO A 289 4.96 -42.41 36.36
C PRO A 289 4.74 -43.87 35.96
N GLY A 290 5.78 -44.64 36.05
CA GLY A 290 5.72 -46.07 35.89
C GLY A 290 6.35 -46.78 37.07
N GLN A 291 5.55 -47.36 37.86
CA GLN A 291 5.52 -48.45 38.84
C GLN A 291 5.23 -48.03 40.26
#